data_28180786da5c174864196d2c3b347cff
#
_entry.id   28180786da5c174864196d2c3b347cff
#
_cell.length_a   1.000
_cell.length_b   1.000
_cell.length_c   1.000
_cell.angle_alpha   90.00
_cell.angle_beta   90.00
_cell.angle_gamma   90.00
#
_symmetry.space_group_name_H-M   'P 1'
#
loop_
_entity.id
_entity.type
_entity.pdbx_description
1 polymer ?
#
loop_
_entity_poly.entity_id
_entity_poly.type
_entity_poly.pdbx_seq_one_letter_code
_entity_poly.pdbx_strand_id
1 'polypeptide(L)'
;MLDVFRKRLNFPELKRAILDLFKKYNPEKLLIEDRGSGTSMLQELKSEYIWCLEAYNPKQGSDKLMRLAAQSVKFENGSVYLPKQAPWLDEYVLEITGFPGTKHDDQVDSTSQALDYLTNHAYPHTRIPSTPMQSGYPITRNPIYWRYLEY
;
A
#
# COMPACT_ATOMS: atom_id res chain seq x y z
N MET A 1 6.59 -6.21 -0.40
CA MET A 1 5.45 -6.05 0.54
C MET A 1 5.85 -6.62 1.88
N LEU A 2 5.55 -5.95 2.99
CA LEU A 2 5.99 -6.37 4.32
C LEU A 2 4.85 -6.91 5.19
N ASP A 3 3.66 -6.36 5.06
CA ASP A 3 2.51 -6.74 5.86
C ASP A 3 1.20 -6.40 5.14
N VAL A 4 0.15 -7.17 5.43
CA VAL A 4 -1.22 -6.89 5.02
C VAL A 4 -2.10 -6.97 6.26
N PHE A 5 -2.80 -5.89 6.53
CA PHE A 5 -3.79 -5.87 7.60
C PHE A 5 -5.18 -5.72 6.99
N ARG A 6 -6.02 -6.69 7.22
CA ARG A 6 -7.40 -6.72 6.76
C ARG A 6 -8.34 -7.08 7.91
N LYS A 7 -9.20 -6.15 8.27
CA LYS A 7 -10.24 -6.35 9.30
C LYS A 7 -11.41 -5.41 9.02
N ARG A 8 -12.61 -5.86 9.25
CA ARG A 8 -13.78 -4.99 9.36
C ARG A 8 -13.76 -4.30 10.70
N LEU A 9 -13.73 -2.98 10.68
CA LEU A 9 -13.64 -2.16 11.87
C LEU A 9 -14.63 -1.00 11.75
N ASN A 10 -15.22 -0.58 12.85
CA ASN A 10 -15.93 0.69 12.87
C ASN A 10 -14.94 1.87 12.81
N PHE A 11 -15.44 3.07 12.53
CA PHE A 11 -14.60 4.25 12.29
C PHE A 11 -13.60 4.56 13.42
N PRO A 12 -13.98 4.56 14.73
CA PRO A 12 -13.02 4.76 15.81
C PRO A 12 -11.95 3.66 15.93
N GLU A 13 -12.34 2.41 15.70
CA GLU A 13 -11.39 1.28 15.71
C GLU A 13 -10.41 1.37 14.56
N LEU A 14 -10.91 1.80 13.40
CA LEU A 14 -10.11 2.03 12.21
C LEU A 14 -9.07 3.11 12.44
N LYS A 15 -9.47 4.26 12.99
CA LYS A 15 -8.55 5.34 13.36
C LYS A 15 -7.45 4.82 14.28
N ARG A 16 -7.81 4.10 15.36
CA ARG A 16 -6.82 3.50 16.28
C ARG A 16 -5.87 2.56 15.56
N ALA A 17 -6.40 1.67 14.73
CA ALA A 17 -5.59 0.72 13.99
C ALA A 17 -4.60 1.42 13.04
N ILE A 18 -4.98 2.52 12.40
CA ILE A 18 -4.06 3.33 11.56
C ILE A 18 -2.94 3.91 12.43
N LEU A 19 -3.28 4.50 13.56
CA LEU A 19 -2.30 5.10 14.47
C LEU A 19 -1.31 4.06 15.04
N ASP A 20 -1.80 2.87 15.38
CA ASP A 20 -0.95 1.78 15.89
C ASP A 20 0.03 1.30 14.81
N LEU A 21 -0.42 1.19 13.56
CA LEU A 21 0.44 0.80 12.46
C LEU A 21 1.40 1.92 12.05
N PHE A 22 0.95 3.16 12.11
CA PHE A 22 1.83 4.30 11.91
C PHE A 22 2.99 4.27 12.93
N LYS A 23 2.68 4.05 14.22
CA LYS A 23 3.70 3.89 15.26
C LYS A 23 4.60 2.67 15.04
N LYS A 24 4.00 1.53 14.68
CA LYS A 24 4.73 0.27 14.46
C LYS A 24 5.74 0.37 13.33
N TYR A 25 5.37 1.04 12.25
CA TYR A 25 6.15 0.99 11.00
C TYR A 25 6.87 2.30 10.67
N ASN A 26 6.50 3.41 11.30
CA ASN A 26 7.06 4.74 11.05
C ASN A 26 7.24 5.02 9.53
N PRO A 27 6.16 5.01 8.75
CA PRO A 27 6.25 5.06 7.29
C PRO A 27 6.67 6.45 6.79
N GLU A 28 7.36 6.52 5.67
CA GLU A 28 7.67 7.78 4.98
C GLU A 28 6.43 8.39 4.32
N LYS A 29 5.44 7.57 3.97
CA LYS A 29 4.15 7.99 3.41
C LYS A 29 3.02 7.12 3.94
N LEU A 30 1.94 7.78 4.35
CA LEU A 30 0.67 7.17 4.71
C LEU A 30 -0.36 7.65 3.70
N LEU A 31 -0.72 6.79 2.75
CA LEU A 31 -1.72 7.13 1.74
C LEU A 31 -3.09 6.63 2.14
N ILE A 32 -4.08 7.47 1.95
CA ILE A 32 -5.50 7.12 2.14
C ILE A 32 -6.25 7.59 0.91
N GLU A 33 -7.07 6.71 0.34
CA GLU A 33 -7.93 7.08 -0.79
C GLU A 33 -8.93 8.15 -0.33
N ASP A 34 -8.94 9.31 -1.01
CA ASP A 34 -9.87 10.41 -0.73
C ASP A 34 -11.22 10.16 -1.40
N ARG A 35 -11.93 9.15 -0.89
CA ARG A 35 -13.26 8.79 -1.34
C ARG A 35 -14.08 8.20 -0.20
N GLY A 36 -15.36 8.55 -0.13
CA GLY A 36 -16.27 8.01 0.87
C GLY A 36 -15.77 8.23 2.30
N SER A 37 -15.61 7.13 3.03
CA SER A 37 -15.11 7.14 4.40
C SER A 37 -13.65 7.57 4.55
N GLY A 38 -12.86 7.39 3.51
CA GLY A 38 -11.46 7.84 3.48
C GLY A 38 -11.32 9.36 3.62
N THR A 39 -12.24 10.12 3.02
CA THR A 39 -12.28 11.59 3.17
C THR A 39 -12.44 12.00 4.64
N SER A 40 -13.39 11.38 5.35
CA SER A 40 -13.57 11.63 6.78
C SER A 40 -12.36 11.21 7.61
N MET A 41 -11.75 10.09 7.27
CA MET A 41 -10.54 9.61 7.93
C MET A 41 -9.35 10.54 7.73
N LEU A 42 -9.17 11.07 6.52
CA LEU A 42 -8.14 12.07 6.23
C LEU A 42 -8.31 13.33 7.08
N GLN A 43 -9.55 13.81 7.28
CA GLN A 43 -9.84 14.97 8.13
C GLN A 43 -9.47 14.70 9.59
N GLU A 44 -9.86 13.53 10.10
CA GLU A 44 -9.53 13.10 11.47
C GLU A 44 -8.03 12.96 11.70
N LEU A 45 -7.32 12.32 10.78
CA LEU A 45 -5.88 12.08 10.91
C LEU A 45 -5.04 13.34 10.73
N LYS A 46 -5.54 14.36 10.04
CA LYS A 46 -4.88 15.68 9.97
C LYS A 46 -4.75 16.31 11.36
N SER A 47 -5.73 16.11 12.24
CA SER A 47 -5.68 16.61 13.61
C SER A 47 -4.66 15.91 14.51
N GLU A 48 -4.20 14.70 14.11
CA GLU A 48 -3.19 13.91 14.81
C GLU A 48 -1.74 14.29 14.43
N TYR A 49 -1.56 15.33 13.62
CA TYR A 49 -0.23 15.80 13.15
C TYR A 49 0.62 14.73 12.49
N ILE A 50 0.01 13.84 11.69
CA ILE A 50 0.74 12.83 10.92
C ILE A 50 1.39 13.51 9.72
N TRP A 51 2.67 13.77 9.81
CA TRP A 51 3.45 14.52 8.82
C TRP A 51 3.52 13.87 7.43
N CYS A 52 3.38 12.56 7.36
CA CYS A 52 3.48 11.79 6.11
C CYS A 52 2.12 11.43 5.49
N LEU A 53 1.01 11.98 6.04
CA LEU A 53 -0.33 11.72 5.54
C LEU A 53 -0.55 12.40 4.19
N GLU A 54 -1.02 11.62 3.23
CA GLU A 54 -1.30 12.10 1.87
C GLU A 54 -2.60 11.48 1.34
N ALA A 55 -3.42 12.32 0.72
CA ALA A 55 -4.64 11.88 0.06
C ALA A 55 -4.31 11.29 -1.31
N TYR A 56 -4.78 10.08 -1.58
CA TYR A 56 -4.68 9.47 -2.90
C TYR A 56 -6.00 9.62 -3.64
N ASN A 57 -5.93 10.21 -4.82
CA ASN A 57 -7.08 10.40 -5.71
C ASN A 57 -6.90 9.55 -6.97
N PRO A 58 -7.61 8.40 -7.08
CA PRO A 58 -7.57 7.61 -8.31
C PRO A 58 -8.00 8.44 -9.51
N LYS A 59 -7.33 8.27 -10.64
CA LYS A 59 -7.71 8.95 -11.89
C LYS A 59 -9.16 8.64 -12.23
N GLN A 60 -9.96 9.68 -12.44
CA GLN A 60 -11.36 9.54 -12.83
C GLN A 60 -11.50 8.74 -14.12
N GLY A 61 -12.46 7.82 -14.15
CA GLY A 61 -12.74 6.99 -15.34
C GLY A 61 -11.81 5.78 -15.54
N SER A 62 -10.82 5.57 -14.67
CA SER A 62 -10.02 4.33 -14.74
C SER A 62 -10.72 3.21 -13.97
N ASP A 63 -11.12 2.16 -14.68
CA ASP A 63 -11.62 0.93 -14.08
C ASP A 63 -10.54 0.23 -13.22
N LYS A 64 -10.95 -0.46 -12.16
CA LYS A 64 -10.05 -1.22 -11.29
C LYS A 64 -9.21 -2.23 -12.06
N LEU A 65 -9.82 -2.92 -13.03
CA LEU A 65 -9.13 -3.87 -13.89
C LEU A 65 -8.02 -3.21 -14.70
N MET A 66 -8.29 -2.05 -15.28
CA MET A 66 -7.28 -1.28 -16.01
C MET A 66 -6.14 -0.80 -15.10
N ARG A 67 -6.45 -0.39 -13.87
CA ARG A 67 -5.42 0.02 -12.89
C ARG A 67 -4.51 -1.15 -12.52
N LEU A 68 -5.09 -2.32 -12.22
CA LEU A 68 -4.28 -3.51 -11.91
C LEU A 68 -3.46 -3.95 -13.13
N ALA A 69 -4.05 -3.99 -14.32
CA ALA A 69 -3.36 -4.36 -15.55
C ALA A 69 -2.16 -3.44 -15.83
N ALA A 70 -2.30 -2.13 -15.60
CA ALA A 70 -1.19 -1.19 -15.74
C ALA A 70 -0.03 -1.46 -14.76
N GLN A 71 -0.31 -2.10 -13.62
CA GLN A 71 0.69 -2.43 -12.62
C GLN A 71 1.24 -3.87 -12.77
N SER A 72 0.60 -4.74 -13.54
CA SER A 72 1.00 -6.14 -13.72
C SER A 72 2.44 -6.30 -14.24
N VAL A 73 2.88 -5.38 -15.10
CA VAL A 73 4.25 -5.32 -15.60
C VAL A 73 5.30 -5.27 -14.47
N LYS A 74 4.97 -4.69 -13.31
CA LYS A 74 5.88 -4.64 -12.16
C LYS A 74 6.01 -5.99 -11.46
N PHE A 75 4.98 -6.81 -11.50
CA PHE A 75 5.04 -8.19 -11.03
C PHE A 75 5.85 -9.04 -12.01
N GLU A 76 5.58 -8.90 -13.31
CA GLU A 76 6.25 -9.65 -14.37
C GLU A 76 7.76 -9.39 -14.39
N ASN A 77 8.19 -8.16 -14.26
CA ASN A 77 9.61 -7.79 -14.25
C ASN A 77 10.30 -7.99 -12.88
N GLY A 78 9.60 -8.58 -11.90
CA GLY A 78 10.17 -8.89 -10.57
C GLY A 78 10.41 -7.67 -9.68
N SER A 79 9.74 -6.54 -9.93
CA SER A 79 9.86 -5.35 -9.06
C SER A 79 9.06 -5.46 -7.77
N VAL A 80 8.13 -6.42 -7.67
CA VAL A 80 7.30 -6.65 -6.49
C VAL A 80 7.81 -7.89 -5.74
N TYR A 81 8.19 -7.71 -4.49
CA TYR A 81 8.68 -8.78 -3.63
C TYR A 81 7.65 -9.13 -2.57
N LEU A 82 7.35 -10.42 -2.45
CA LEU A 82 6.49 -10.97 -1.41
C LEU A 82 7.35 -11.81 -0.43
N PRO A 83 6.96 -11.93 0.84
CA PRO A 83 7.65 -12.82 1.77
C PRO A 83 7.43 -14.27 1.35
N LYS A 84 8.36 -15.16 1.71
CA LYS A 84 8.19 -16.60 1.44
C LYS A 84 7.03 -17.22 2.23
N GLN A 85 6.77 -16.68 3.42
CA GLN A 85 5.71 -17.11 4.31
C GLN A 85 5.18 -15.92 5.09
N ALA A 86 3.86 -15.76 5.12
CA ALA A 86 3.15 -14.81 5.97
C ALA A 86 1.70 -15.28 6.16
N PRO A 87 1.06 -15.01 7.30
CA PRO A 87 -0.32 -15.45 7.57
C PRO A 87 -1.35 -14.93 6.55
N TRP A 88 -1.06 -13.81 5.90
CA TRP A 88 -1.92 -13.14 4.93
C TRP A 88 -1.59 -13.48 3.47
N LEU A 89 -0.50 -14.18 3.20
CA LEU A 89 0.06 -14.31 1.84
C LEU A 89 -0.87 -15.07 0.89
N ASP A 90 -1.42 -16.21 1.33
CA ASP A 90 -2.26 -17.05 0.48
C ASP A 90 -3.54 -16.33 0.07
N GLU A 91 -4.19 -15.62 1.02
CA GLU A 91 -5.38 -14.82 0.74
C GLU A 91 -5.07 -13.65 -0.20
N TYR A 92 -3.93 -12.99 -0.01
CA TYR A 92 -3.46 -11.92 -0.88
C TYR A 92 -3.23 -12.41 -2.32
N VAL A 93 -2.50 -13.50 -2.49
CA VAL A 93 -2.21 -14.08 -3.81
C VAL A 93 -3.51 -14.50 -4.50
N LEU A 94 -4.42 -15.15 -3.76
CA LEU A 94 -5.72 -15.56 -4.31
C LEU A 94 -6.54 -14.37 -4.81
N GLU A 95 -6.58 -13.27 -4.07
CA GLU A 95 -7.32 -12.07 -4.47
C GLU A 95 -6.69 -11.39 -5.69
N ILE A 96 -5.36 -11.17 -5.69
CA ILE A 96 -4.65 -10.51 -6.79
C ILE A 96 -4.75 -11.32 -8.09
N THR A 97 -4.59 -12.66 -8.03
CA THR A 97 -4.59 -13.50 -9.23
C THR A 97 -5.99 -13.86 -9.71
N GLY A 98 -6.97 -13.89 -8.81
CA GLY A 98 -8.35 -14.24 -9.15
C GLY A 98 -9.21 -13.05 -9.57
N PHE A 99 -8.74 -11.82 -9.38
CA PHE A 99 -9.48 -10.62 -9.79
C PHE A 99 -9.68 -10.58 -11.34
N PRO A 100 -10.87 -10.20 -11.84
CA PRO A 100 -12.05 -9.65 -11.15
C PRO A 100 -13.05 -10.71 -10.65
N GLY A 101 -12.73 -11.99 -10.70
CA GLY A 101 -13.63 -13.09 -10.31
C GLY A 101 -13.72 -13.33 -8.79
N THR A 102 -12.97 -12.63 -7.97
CA THR A 102 -12.98 -12.74 -6.51
C THR A 102 -14.10 -11.92 -5.87
N LYS A 103 -14.56 -12.35 -4.69
CA LYS A 103 -15.61 -11.66 -3.92
C LYS A 103 -15.14 -10.29 -3.39
N HIS A 104 -13.85 -10.15 -3.16
CA HIS A 104 -13.22 -8.97 -2.57
C HIS A 104 -12.15 -8.45 -3.51
N ASP A 105 -11.92 -7.15 -3.50
CA ASP A 105 -10.96 -6.47 -4.36
C ASP A 105 -10.16 -5.37 -3.63
N ASP A 106 -10.22 -5.37 -2.30
CA ASP A 106 -9.59 -4.34 -1.47
C ASP A 106 -8.08 -4.37 -1.53
N GLN A 107 -7.51 -5.58 -1.54
CA GLN A 107 -6.07 -5.77 -1.67
C GLN A 107 -5.60 -5.42 -3.09
N VAL A 108 -6.45 -5.63 -4.09
CA VAL A 108 -6.20 -5.21 -5.49
C VAL A 108 -6.12 -3.69 -5.57
N ASP A 109 -7.10 -2.98 -4.99
CA ASP A 109 -7.12 -1.52 -4.99
C ASP A 109 -5.90 -0.96 -4.26
N SER A 110 -5.63 -1.40 -3.04
CA SER A 110 -4.49 -0.93 -2.26
C SER A 110 -3.16 -1.19 -2.96
N THR A 111 -2.99 -2.36 -3.57
CA THR A 111 -1.77 -2.72 -4.30
C THR A 111 -1.59 -1.86 -5.56
N SER A 112 -2.65 -1.70 -6.36
CA SER A 112 -2.58 -0.91 -7.59
C SER A 112 -2.30 0.56 -7.31
N GLN A 113 -2.92 1.13 -6.27
CA GLN A 113 -2.67 2.50 -5.81
C GLN A 113 -1.24 2.67 -5.31
N ALA A 114 -0.74 1.70 -4.53
CA ALA A 114 0.62 1.68 -4.06
C ALA A 114 1.64 1.74 -5.20
N LEU A 115 1.49 0.85 -6.14
CA LEU A 115 2.41 0.74 -7.27
C LEU A 115 2.32 1.95 -8.21
N ASP A 116 1.13 2.53 -8.38
CA ASP A 116 0.94 3.76 -9.14
C ASP A 116 1.66 4.94 -8.46
N TYR A 117 1.43 5.12 -7.16
CA TYR A 117 2.09 6.16 -6.40
C TYR A 117 3.62 6.06 -6.46
N LEU A 118 4.15 4.86 -6.22
CA LEU A 118 5.60 4.60 -6.28
C LEU A 118 6.19 4.92 -7.64
N THR A 119 5.45 4.69 -8.71
CA THR A 119 5.90 5.00 -10.08
C THR A 119 5.97 6.51 -10.32
N ASN A 120 4.95 7.23 -9.89
CA ASN A 120 4.82 8.65 -10.15
C ASN A 120 5.66 9.52 -9.19
N HIS A 121 6.03 8.96 -8.04
CA HIS A 121 6.78 9.64 -6.98
C HIS A 121 8.12 8.93 -6.70
N ALA A 122 8.67 8.21 -7.69
CA ALA A 122 9.99 7.59 -7.55
C ALA A 122 11.03 8.66 -7.18
N TYR A 123 11.59 8.52 -6.00
CA TYR A 123 12.65 9.42 -5.54
C TYR A 123 13.82 9.35 -6.51
N PRO A 124 14.33 10.50 -7.02
CA PRO A 124 15.43 10.51 -7.99
C PRO A 124 16.78 9.99 -7.42
N HIS A 125 16.80 9.49 -6.20
CA HIS A 125 18.01 9.07 -5.50
C HIS A 125 18.22 7.57 -5.33
N THR A 126 17.42 6.72 -5.94
CA THR A 126 17.76 5.30 -6.03
C THR A 126 18.65 5.02 -7.24
N ARG A 127 19.83 5.65 -7.30
CA ARG A 127 20.95 5.02 -8.02
C ARG A 127 21.22 3.71 -7.29
N ILE A 128 20.86 2.62 -7.90
CA ILE A 128 21.38 1.30 -7.50
C ILE A 128 22.90 1.44 -7.62
N PRO A 129 23.68 1.29 -6.55
CA PRO A 129 25.12 1.26 -6.68
C PRO A 129 25.46 0.11 -7.62
N SER A 130 26.22 0.36 -8.66
CA SER A 130 26.73 -0.66 -9.59
C SER A 130 27.81 -1.57 -8.97
N THR A 131 27.95 -1.56 -7.67
CA THR A 131 28.89 -2.41 -6.91
C THR A 131 28.12 -3.57 -6.25
N PRO A 132 28.61 -4.82 -6.36
CA PRO A 132 28.02 -5.95 -5.65
C PRO A 132 28.01 -5.67 -4.14
N MET A 133 26.84 -5.74 -3.51
CA MET A 133 26.69 -5.56 -2.07
C MET A 133 27.47 -6.65 -1.34
N GLN A 134 28.54 -6.29 -0.65
CA GLN A 134 29.11 -7.14 0.41
C GLN A 134 28.09 -7.26 1.54
N SER A 135 27.81 -8.50 1.93
CA SER A 135 26.90 -8.87 3.00
C SER A 135 27.29 -8.18 4.31
N GLY A 136 26.44 -7.28 4.82
CA GLY A 136 26.63 -6.76 6.17
C GLY A 136 26.02 -5.41 6.52
N TYR A 137 25.35 -4.69 5.62
CA TYR A 137 24.69 -3.44 5.99
C TYR A 137 23.17 -3.64 6.20
N PRO A 138 22.62 -3.18 7.33
CA PRO A 138 21.19 -3.17 7.52
C PRO A 138 20.56 -2.25 6.48
N ILE A 139 19.60 -2.76 5.72
CA ILE A 139 18.80 -1.95 4.80
C ILE A 139 17.87 -1.10 5.67
N THR A 140 18.32 0.08 6.06
CA THR A 140 17.49 1.09 6.72
C THR A 140 16.74 1.90 5.67
N ARG A 141 15.88 1.24 4.90
CA ARG A 141 14.88 1.93 4.07
C ARG A 141 13.55 1.77 4.75
N ASN A 142 13.00 2.89 5.22
CA ASN A 142 11.66 2.91 5.77
C ASN A 142 10.68 2.48 4.67
N PRO A 143 9.94 1.39 4.87
CA PRO A 143 9.02 0.90 3.86
C PRO A 143 7.82 1.83 3.71
N ILE A 144 7.29 1.91 2.50
CA ILE A 144 6.01 2.56 2.23
C ILE A 144 4.91 1.56 2.59
N TYR A 145 4.01 1.95 3.48
CA TYR A 145 2.90 1.11 3.93
C TYR A 145 1.60 1.54 3.28
N TRP A 146 0.87 0.55 2.80
CA TRP A 146 -0.40 0.72 2.13
C TRP A 146 -1.51 0.06 2.92
N ARG A 147 -2.66 0.68 2.89
CA ARG A 147 -3.84 0.12 3.50
C ARG A 147 -5.10 0.48 2.78
N TYR A 148 -5.91 -0.51 2.54
CA TYR A 148 -7.32 -0.36 2.23
C TYR A 148 -8.15 -0.70 3.48
N LEU A 149 -9.17 0.11 3.73
CA LEU A 149 -10.00 0.05 4.92
C LEU A 149 -11.46 -0.06 4.50
N GLU A 150 -12.05 -1.24 4.73
CA GLU A 150 -13.50 -1.46 4.55
C GLU A 150 -14.29 -1.02 5.79
N TYR A 151 -15.48 -0.48 5.53
CA TYR A 151 -16.56 -0.30 6.49
C TYR A 151 -17.51 -1.49 6.47
#